data_caf73cf88a937f088315a4c0799b8387
#
_entry.id   caf73cf88a937f088315a4c0799b8387
#
_cell.length_a   1.000
_cell.length_b   1.000
_cell.length_c   1.000
_cell.angle_alpha   90.00
_cell.angle_beta   90.00
_cell.angle_gamma   90.00
#
_symmetry.space_group_name_H-M   'P 1'
#
loop_
_entity.id
_entity.type
_entity.pdbx_description
1 polymer ?
#
loop_
_entity_poly.entity_id
_entity_poly.type
_entity_poly.pdbx_seq_one_letter_code
_entity_poly.pdbx_strand_id
1 'polypeptide(L)'
;MKPLYTTEALATGGGRDGHVDVVDSSLALDLAVPTAMGGSGAGANPEQLFAAGYAACFHSALLSVARSQKVAIDGSSVGARVTIGSEDAGGFSLAV
;
A
#
# COMPACT_ATOMS: atom_id res chain seq x y z
N MET A 1 12.97 13.60 13.58
CA MET A 1 11.50 13.79 13.46
C MET A 1 10.84 13.69 14.81
N LYS A 2 9.68 14.29 14.98
CA LYS A 2 8.86 14.15 16.18
C LYS A 2 7.77 13.09 15.90
N PRO A 3 7.82 11.94 16.55
CA PRO A 3 6.82 10.89 16.30
C PRO A 3 5.42 11.33 16.74
N LEU A 4 4.43 11.12 15.87
CA LEU A 4 3.03 11.39 16.17
C LEU A 4 2.23 10.09 16.32
N TYR A 5 2.66 9.03 15.65
CA TYR A 5 1.98 7.76 15.65
C TYR A 5 2.94 6.68 15.13
N THR A 6 2.86 5.51 15.73
CA THR A 6 3.66 4.35 15.33
C THR A 6 2.74 3.14 15.24
N THR A 7 2.89 2.35 14.20
CA THR A 7 2.19 1.08 14.05
C THR A 7 3.16 0.03 13.57
N GLU A 8 2.78 -1.23 13.73
CA GLU A 8 3.60 -2.37 13.35
C GLU A 8 2.74 -3.44 12.71
N ALA A 9 3.33 -4.22 11.85
CA ALA A 9 2.69 -5.39 11.26
C ALA A 9 3.66 -6.57 11.30
N LEU A 10 3.09 -7.77 11.38
CA LEU A 10 3.84 -9.02 11.39
C LEU A 10 3.42 -9.86 10.19
N ALA A 11 4.39 -10.27 9.38
CA ALA A 11 4.15 -11.23 8.31
C ALA A 11 4.58 -12.62 8.76
N THR A 12 3.75 -13.62 8.46
CA THR A 12 3.99 -15.02 8.80
C THR A 12 3.65 -15.91 7.61
N GLY A 13 4.11 -17.16 7.66
CA GLY A 13 3.85 -18.12 6.59
C GLY A 13 4.75 -17.93 5.39
N GLY A 14 4.20 -17.97 4.20
CA GLY A 14 4.93 -18.05 2.94
C GLY A 14 5.27 -16.72 2.27
N GLY A 15 5.41 -15.63 3.00
CA GLY A 15 5.69 -14.32 2.39
C GLY A 15 4.52 -13.83 1.56
N ARG A 16 4.68 -13.76 0.23
CA ARG A 16 3.62 -13.33 -0.69
C ARG A 16 2.41 -14.25 -0.73
N ASP A 17 2.53 -15.48 -0.22
CA ASP A 17 1.44 -16.44 -0.03
C ASP A 17 1.15 -16.69 1.45
N GLY A 18 1.58 -15.79 2.31
CA GLY A 18 1.42 -15.93 3.75
C GLY A 18 0.26 -15.11 4.30
N HIS A 19 0.53 -14.44 5.41
CA HIS A 19 -0.47 -13.70 6.17
C HIS A 19 0.19 -12.48 6.82
N VAL A 20 -0.56 -11.39 6.95
CA VAL A 20 -0.12 -10.22 7.71
C VAL A 20 -1.17 -9.84 8.74
N ASP A 21 -0.69 -9.45 9.92
CA ASP A 21 -1.50 -8.86 10.99
C ASP A 21 -0.94 -7.50 11.34
N VAL A 22 -1.82 -6.51 11.47
CA VAL A 22 -1.44 -5.19 12.00
C VAL A 22 -1.72 -5.16 13.49
N VAL A 23 -0.71 -4.84 14.29
CA VAL A 23 -0.80 -4.83 15.75
C VAL A 23 -1.85 -3.82 16.22
N ASP A 24 -2.63 -4.22 17.23
CA ASP A 24 -3.70 -3.39 17.80
C ASP A 24 -4.75 -2.93 16.79
N SER A 25 -4.99 -3.73 15.76
CA SER A 25 -5.93 -3.43 14.69
C SER A 25 -6.68 -4.70 14.30
N SER A 26 -7.85 -4.54 13.71
CA SER A 26 -8.57 -5.62 13.06
C SER A 26 -8.07 -5.92 11.64
N LEU A 27 -7.07 -5.19 11.16
CA LEU A 27 -6.53 -5.41 9.82
C LEU A 27 -5.62 -6.64 9.81
N ALA A 28 -6.16 -7.71 9.25
CA ALA A 28 -5.46 -8.98 9.08
C ALA A 28 -5.85 -9.54 7.71
N LEU A 29 -4.86 -9.97 6.92
CA LEU A 29 -5.10 -10.38 5.54
C LEU A 29 -4.32 -11.64 5.21
N ASP A 30 -4.99 -12.59 4.56
CA ASP A 30 -4.31 -13.65 3.83
C ASP A 30 -3.77 -13.08 2.52
N LEU A 31 -2.54 -13.45 2.19
CA LEU A 31 -1.85 -12.98 1.00
C LEU A 31 -1.81 -14.07 -0.05
N ALA A 32 -1.79 -13.67 -1.31
CA ALA A 32 -1.57 -14.57 -2.42
C ALA A 32 -0.79 -13.86 -3.52
N VAL A 33 0.13 -14.57 -4.14
CA VAL A 33 0.84 -14.09 -5.33
C VAL A 33 -0.20 -13.85 -6.43
N PRO A 34 -0.18 -12.67 -7.09
CA PRO A 34 -1.14 -12.38 -8.15
C PRO A 34 -0.97 -13.34 -9.34
N THR A 35 -2.05 -13.54 -10.08
CA THR A 35 -2.02 -14.41 -11.25
C THR A 35 -1.01 -13.95 -12.30
N ALA A 36 -0.80 -12.65 -12.44
CA ALA A 36 0.20 -12.08 -13.35
C ALA A 36 1.63 -12.51 -13.02
N MET A 37 1.89 -12.92 -11.77
CA MET A 37 3.19 -13.44 -11.32
C MET A 37 3.18 -14.95 -11.11
N GLY A 38 2.18 -15.64 -11.63
CA GLY A 38 2.07 -17.09 -11.57
C GLY A 38 1.40 -17.66 -10.32
N GLY A 39 0.76 -16.82 -9.53
CA GLY A 39 0.09 -17.23 -8.30
C GLY A 39 -1.41 -17.45 -8.46
N SER A 40 -2.08 -17.75 -7.35
CA SER A 40 -3.53 -18.00 -7.33
C SER A 40 -4.37 -16.73 -7.43
N GLY A 41 -3.83 -15.60 -6.98
CA GLY A 41 -4.59 -14.36 -6.90
C GLY A 41 -5.74 -14.38 -5.89
N ALA A 42 -5.79 -15.39 -5.01
CA ALA A 42 -6.92 -15.59 -4.11
C ALA A 42 -6.87 -14.74 -2.83
N GLY A 43 -5.85 -13.91 -2.67
CA GLY A 43 -5.70 -13.04 -1.51
C GLY A 43 -5.16 -11.67 -1.91
N ALA A 44 -4.87 -10.84 -0.91
CA ALA A 44 -4.23 -9.56 -1.11
C ALA A 44 -2.74 -9.75 -1.43
N ASN A 45 -2.09 -8.69 -1.88
CA ASN A 45 -0.65 -8.70 -2.12
C ASN A 45 -0.02 -7.39 -1.61
N PRO A 46 1.30 -7.37 -1.41
CA PRO A 46 1.98 -6.18 -0.89
C PRO A 46 1.79 -4.94 -1.75
N GLU A 47 1.71 -5.07 -3.07
CA GLU A 47 1.55 -3.94 -3.99
C GLU A 47 0.17 -3.30 -3.83
N GLN A 48 -0.87 -4.09 -3.58
CA GLN A 48 -2.21 -3.58 -3.28
C GLN A 48 -2.21 -2.79 -1.97
N LEU A 49 -1.55 -3.30 -0.94
CA LEU A 49 -1.44 -2.62 0.35
C LEU A 49 -0.68 -1.29 0.21
N PHE A 50 0.41 -1.30 -0.54
CA PHE A 50 1.18 -0.10 -0.82
C PHE A 50 0.33 0.93 -1.58
N ALA A 51 -0.38 0.50 -2.62
CA ALA A 51 -1.21 1.39 -3.42
C ALA A 51 -2.31 2.04 -2.58
N ALA A 52 -2.99 1.26 -1.73
CA ALA A 52 -4.04 1.77 -0.86
C ALA A 52 -3.50 2.79 0.13
N GLY A 53 -2.40 2.47 0.81
CA GLY A 53 -1.77 3.37 1.78
C GLY A 53 -1.24 4.63 1.13
N TYR A 54 -0.56 4.49 0.01
CA TYR A 54 -0.01 5.63 -0.73
C TYR A 54 -1.12 6.57 -1.21
N ALA A 55 -2.19 6.03 -1.79
CA ALA A 55 -3.32 6.84 -2.28
C ALA A 55 -3.97 7.63 -1.15
N ALA A 56 -4.22 6.99 -0.01
CA ALA A 56 -4.83 7.64 1.15
C ALA A 56 -3.93 8.74 1.73
N CYS A 57 -2.63 8.46 1.87
CA CYS A 57 -1.66 9.42 2.40
C CYS A 57 -1.52 10.63 1.47
N PHE A 58 -1.38 10.40 0.17
CA PHE A 58 -1.28 11.47 -0.82
C PHE A 58 -2.55 12.33 -0.84
N HIS A 59 -3.72 11.67 -0.78
CA HIS A 59 -5.00 12.38 -0.74
C HIS A 59 -5.10 13.28 0.50
N SER A 60 -4.66 12.79 1.65
CA SER A 60 -4.64 13.59 2.89
C SER A 60 -3.73 14.81 2.75
N ALA A 61 -2.56 14.64 2.15
CA ALA A 61 -1.65 15.77 1.91
C ALA A 61 -2.24 16.80 0.95
N LEU A 62 -2.89 16.34 -0.12
CA LEU A 62 -3.57 17.20 -1.09
C LEU A 62 -4.67 18.04 -0.42
N LEU A 63 -5.50 17.40 0.40
CA LEU A 63 -6.55 18.09 1.14
C LEU A 63 -5.99 19.13 2.12
N SER A 64 -4.88 18.80 2.78
CA SER A 64 -4.20 19.71 3.70
C SER A 64 -3.67 20.95 2.98
N VAL A 65 -3.00 20.75 1.83
CA VAL A 65 -2.48 21.86 1.03
C VAL A 65 -3.62 22.73 0.50
N ALA A 66 -4.66 22.12 -0.02
CA ALA A 66 -5.83 22.85 -0.52
C ALA A 66 -6.47 23.70 0.58
N ARG A 67 -6.60 23.15 1.78
CA ARG A 67 -7.12 23.88 2.94
C ARG A 67 -6.25 25.07 3.29
N SER A 68 -4.93 24.90 3.30
CA SER A 68 -4.00 25.99 3.62
C SER A 68 -4.02 27.10 2.58
N GLN A 69 -4.32 26.78 1.33
CA GLN A 69 -4.43 27.74 0.23
C GLN A 69 -5.85 28.21 -0.04
N LYS A 70 -6.81 27.77 0.79
CA LYS A 70 -8.23 28.13 0.68
C LYS A 70 -8.81 27.78 -0.70
N VAL A 71 -8.38 26.64 -1.25
CA VAL A 71 -8.90 26.09 -2.51
C VAL A 71 -9.89 24.97 -2.17
N ALA A 72 -11.11 25.07 -2.70
CA ALA A 72 -12.14 24.05 -2.52
C ALA A 72 -11.92 22.92 -3.51
N ILE A 73 -11.74 21.70 -2.99
CA ILE A 73 -11.60 20.49 -3.80
C ILE A 73 -12.53 19.37 -3.29
N ASP A 74 -13.75 19.76 -2.94
CA ASP A 74 -14.76 18.82 -2.47
C ASP A 74 -15.01 17.73 -3.50
N GLY A 75 -15.15 16.48 -3.04
CA GLY A 75 -15.37 15.35 -3.93
C GLY A 75 -14.12 14.88 -4.67
N SER A 76 -12.93 15.35 -4.27
CA SER A 76 -11.69 14.91 -4.88
C SER A 76 -11.39 13.43 -4.58
N SER A 77 -10.65 12.80 -5.46
CA SER A 77 -10.14 11.44 -5.27
C SER A 77 -8.71 11.34 -5.77
N VAL A 78 -7.97 10.39 -5.24
CA VAL A 78 -6.61 10.09 -5.67
C VAL A 78 -6.50 8.61 -5.93
N GLY A 79 -6.05 8.24 -7.12
CA GLY A 79 -5.69 6.87 -7.46
C GLY A 79 -4.18 6.69 -7.40
N ALA A 80 -3.73 5.51 -7.01
CA ALA A 80 -2.33 5.12 -7.07
C ALA A 80 -2.20 3.84 -7.87
N ARG A 81 -1.24 3.81 -8.79
CA ARG A 81 -0.90 2.64 -9.57
C ARG A 81 0.50 2.19 -9.18
N VAL A 82 0.61 0.96 -8.68
CA VAL A 82 1.88 0.40 -8.26
C VAL A 82 2.23 -0.75 -9.19
N THR A 83 3.42 -0.71 -9.74
CA THR A 83 3.94 -1.76 -10.61
C THR A 83 5.21 -2.34 -9.99
N ILE A 84 5.26 -3.68 -9.89
CA ILE A 84 6.50 -4.38 -9.59
C ILE A 84 7.08 -4.92 -10.88
N GLY A 85 8.38 -4.73 -11.07
CA GLY A 85 9.08 -5.21 -12.23
C GLY A 85 10.41 -5.86 -11.85
N SER A 86 10.90 -6.73 -12.71
CA SER A 86 12.22 -7.31 -12.56
C SER A 86 13.26 -6.43 -13.24
N GLU A 87 14.45 -6.36 -12.65
CA GLU A 87 15.57 -5.62 -13.20
C GLU A 87 16.53 -6.56 -13.92
N ASP A 88 17.17 -6.09 -15.00
CA ASP A 88 18.12 -6.88 -15.79
C ASP A 88 19.31 -7.34 -14.94
N ALA A 89 19.74 -6.53 -13.99
CA ALA A 89 20.85 -6.86 -13.09
C ALA A 89 20.43 -7.78 -11.93
N GLY A 90 19.19 -8.24 -11.91
CA GLY A 90 18.60 -9.02 -10.82
C GLY A 90 17.84 -8.14 -9.83
N GLY A 91 16.94 -8.78 -9.05
CA GLY A 91 16.11 -8.09 -8.10
C GLY A 91 14.86 -7.45 -8.75
N PHE A 92 14.17 -6.68 -7.94
CA PHE A 92 12.90 -6.05 -8.34
C PHE A 92 12.91 -4.57 -7.99
N SER A 93 12.09 -3.81 -8.69
CA SER A 93 11.83 -2.41 -8.39
C SER A 93 10.34 -2.12 -8.46
N LEU A 94 9.93 -1.04 -7.80
CA LEU A 94 8.56 -0.56 -7.82
C LEU A 94 8.49 0.77 -8.56
N ALA A 95 7.40 0.93 -9.33
CA ALA A 95 7.01 2.22 -9.89
C ALA A 95 5.63 2.59 -9.33
N VAL A 96 5.48 3.84 -8.99
CA VAL A 96 4.23 4.34 -8.43
C VAL A 96 3.70 5.49 -9.30
#